data_2012e43b775e9d27528ea735e7d1efdf
#
_entry.id   2012e43b775e9d27528ea735e7d1efdf
#
_cell.length_a   1.000
_cell.length_b   1.000
_cell.length_c   1.000
_cell.angle_alpha   90.00
_cell.angle_beta   90.00
_cell.angle_gamma   90.00
#
_symmetry.space_group_name_H-M   'P 1'
#
loop_
_entity.id
_entity.type
_entity.pdbx_description
1 polymer ?
#
loop_
_entity_poly.entity_id
_entity_poly.type
_entity_poly.pdbx_seq_one_letter_code
_entity_poly.pdbx_strand_id
1 'polypeptide(L)'
;MNENGLNYIDLFAGAGGLSEGFIQSGYRPVAHVEMNEHAAKTIETRIAYYYLKDNGKIKSYYDYEKGKITREQLLEKIPKEELKTVINKEMSEATIKGIFNTIDDIKREKEIDKIDVIIGGPPCQAYSLVGRAQSSHMIVPMEDDPRNELYKMYVQFLKKYKPRMFVFENVAGIKTARGGAAFKNLQIYMKRVGYEIDYHELNAQDFGVLQSRKRVIIVGWLKGTGYEYPSFDVIHSKAEVWDLLKDLPPLTPGIEAREHTMNDMRRLKKYVKDNAIRMKSDVLTGHAARPHTAQDIEIYKRTIDMWFENEQHERLKYDDLPEDLKTHKNRTSFVDRFKVVEGDMDHCHTILAHLSKDGHYFIHPDIEQHRSITVREAARIQSFPDNYYFEGPRTAQFVQVGNAVPPMMAKVIADKIKEQLEK
;
A
#
# COMPACT_ATOMS: atom_id res chain seq x y z
N MET A 1 11.72 18.65 -0.02
CA MET A 1 12.31 17.40 -0.57
C MET A 1 13.78 17.65 -0.91
N ASN A 2 14.64 16.63 -0.79
CA ASN A 2 16.08 16.80 -0.98
C ASN A 2 16.41 17.12 -2.44
N GLU A 3 16.87 18.31 -2.75
CA GLU A 3 17.20 18.75 -4.12
C GLU A 3 18.36 17.97 -4.74
N ASN A 4 19.23 17.40 -3.92
CA ASN A 4 20.38 16.58 -4.33
C ASN A 4 20.10 15.05 -4.26
N GLY A 5 18.85 14.65 -4.11
CA GLY A 5 18.46 13.24 -4.04
C GLY A 5 18.50 12.54 -5.40
N LEU A 6 18.61 11.20 -5.37
CA LEU A 6 18.46 10.37 -6.56
C LEU A 6 17.04 10.50 -7.13
N ASN A 7 16.94 10.72 -8.44
CA ASN A 7 15.67 10.97 -9.11
C ASN A 7 14.96 9.66 -9.46
N TYR A 8 13.65 9.59 -9.17
CA TYR A 8 12.88 8.40 -9.54
C TYR A 8 11.52 8.73 -10.17
N ILE A 9 10.99 7.77 -10.91
CA ILE A 9 9.62 7.75 -11.43
C ILE A 9 8.90 6.57 -10.79
N ASP A 10 7.66 6.80 -10.29
CA ASP A 10 6.77 5.78 -9.76
C ASP A 10 5.65 5.47 -10.75
N LEU A 11 5.58 4.24 -11.23
CA LEU A 11 4.61 3.78 -12.21
C LEU A 11 3.57 2.88 -11.52
N PHE A 12 2.29 3.09 -11.84
CA PHE A 12 1.19 2.41 -11.14
C PHE A 12 1.24 2.67 -9.63
N ALA A 13 1.42 3.94 -9.29
CA ALA A 13 1.85 4.36 -7.95
C ALA A 13 0.85 4.00 -6.83
N GLY A 14 -0.41 3.68 -7.16
CA GLY A 14 -1.45 3.44 -6.16
C GLY A 14 -1.58 4.64 -5.23
N ALA A 15 -1.62 4.37 -3.93
CA ALA A 15 -1.61 5.43 -2.92
C ALA A 15 -0.19 5.88 -2.51
N GLY A 16 0.86 5.50 -3.25
CA GLY A 16 2.22 5.93 -2.97
C GLY A 16 2.95 5.19 -1.85
N GLY A 17 2.52 3.97 -1.48
CA GLY A 17 3.17 3.24 -0.40
C GLY A 17 4.64 2.89 -0.70
N LEU A 18 4.94 2.46 -1.94
CA LEU A 18 6.31 2.22 -2.38
C LEU A 18 7.10 3.54 -2.43
N SER A 19 6.51 4.58 -3.02
CA SER A 19 7.07 5.93 -3.09
C SER A 19 7.39 6.52 -1.73
N GLU A 20 6.55 6.30 -0.71
CA GLU A 20 6.76 6.79 0.65
C GLU A 20 8.10 6.29 1.22
N GLY A 21 8.42 5.01 1.04
CA GLY A 21 9.72 4.46 1.45
C GLY A 21 10.90 5.11 0.72
N PHE A 22 10.77 5.36 -0.59
CA PHE A 22 11.80 6.04 -1.37
C PHE A 22 12.01 7.50 -0.95
N ILE A 23 10.93 8.24 -0.70
CA ILE A 23 11.02 9.63 -0.18
C ILE A 23 11.70 9.63 1.20
N GLN A 24 11.34 8.71 2.10
CA GLN A 24 11.97 8.59 3.42
C GLN A 24 13.45 8.22 3.36
N SER A 25 13.90 7.57 2.29
CA SER A 25 15.32 7.26 1.98
C SER A 25 16.04 8.41 1.27
N GLY A 26 15.38 9.56 1.08
CA GLY A 26 15.96 10.76 0.49
C GLY A 26 15.98 10.81 -1.02
N TYR A 27 15.19 9.96 -1.70
CA TYR A 27 15.00 10.06 -3.15
C TYR A 27 14.05 11.22 -3.51
N ARG A 28 14.19 11.75 -4.73
CA ARG A 28 13.37 12.83 -5.28
C ARG A 28 12.38 12.30 -6.32
N PRO A 29 11.07 12.39 -6.09
CA PRO A 29 10.08 12.01 -7.09
C PRO A 29 10.07 13.00 -8.25
N VAL A 30 10.14 12.47 -9.48
CA VAL A 30 10.00 13.24 -10.71
C VAL A 30 8.57 13.12 -11.23
N ALA A 31 8.01 11.92 -11.18
CA ALA A 31 6.62 11.69 -11.56
C ALA A 31 6.04 10.48 -10.83
N HIS A 32 4.74 10.55 -10.54
CA HIS A 32 3.90 9.45 -10.14
C HIS A 32 2.81 9.28 -11.19
N VAL A 33 2.72 8.09 -11.80
CA VAL A 33 1.68 7.79 -12.80
C VAL A 33 0.66 6.86 -12.17
N GLU A 34 -0.58 7.34 -12.03
CA GLU A 34 -1.67 6.61 -11.40
C GLU A 34 -3.00 6.91 -12.10
N MET A 35 -3.78 5.88 -12.43
CA MET A 35 -5.07 6.04 -13.11
C MET A 35 -6.23 6.33 -12.17
N ASN A 36 -6.17 5.82 -10.95
CA ASN A 36 -7.23 6.00 -9.97
C ASN A 36 -7.21 7.42 -9.39
N GLU A 37 -8.29 8.17 -9.58
CA GLU A 37 -8.40 9.55 -9.15
C GLU A 37 -8.19 9.75 -7.64
N HIS A 38 -8.75 8.86 -6.81
CA HIS A 38 -8.61 8.98 -5.35
C HIS A 38 -7.18 8.70 -4.89
N ALA A 39 -6.51 7.73 -5.51
CA ALA A 39 -5.12 7.42 -5.23
C ALA A 39 -4.19 8.56 -5.70
N ALA A 40 -4.43 9.12 -6.88
CA ALA A 40 -3.70 10.28 -7.37
C ALA A 40 -3.88 11.50 -6.41
N LYS A 41 -5.11 11.77 -5.96
CA LYS A 41 -5.38 12.81 -4.95
C LYS A 41 -4.64 12.55 -3.63
N THR A 42 -4.54 11.30 -3.20
CA THR A 42 -3.76 10.92 -2.00
C THR A 42 -2.28 11.27 -2.18
N ILE A 43 -1.69 10.99 -3.35
CA ILE A 43 -0.31 11.34 -3.64
C ILE A 43 -0.12 12.87 -3.65
N GLU A 44 -1.04 13.64 -4.28
CA GLU A 44 -0.97 15.11 -4.27
C GLU A 44 -1.03 15.66 -2.83
N THR A 45 -1.91 15.12 -2.00
CA THR A 45 -2.00 15.49 -0.58
C THR A 45 -0.73 15.11 0.18
N ARG A 46 -0.07 13.97 -0.17
CA ARG A 46 1.21 13.59 0.41
C ARG A 46 2.37 14.50 -0.04
N ILE A 47 2.38 14.93 -1.28
CA ILE A 47 3.33 15.95 -1.78
C ILE A 47 3.13 17.26 -1.02
N ALA A 48 1.88 17.69 -0.81
CA ALA A 48 1.57 18.87 -0.01
C ALA A 48 2.10 18.76 1.43
N TYR A 49 1.98 17.58 2.07
CA TYR A 49 2.57 17.34 3.39
C TYR A 49 4.07 17.59 3.39
N TYR A 50 4.82 16.97 2.48
CA TYR A 50 6.28 17.12 2.43
C TYR A 50 6.68 18.55 2.10
N TYR A 51 6.06 19.17 1.11
CA TYR A 51 6.34 20.57 0.76
C TYR A 51 6.14 21.51 1.94
N LEU A 52 4.99 21.41 2.62
CA LEU A 52 4.68 22.28 3.76
C LEU A 52 5.58 22.00 4.97
N LYS A 53 5.95 20.73 5.20
CA LYS A 53 6.89 20.34 6.26
C LYS A 53 8.26 20.94 6.03
N ASP A 54 8.82 20.79 4.83
CA ASP A 54 10.15 21.28 4.47
C ASP A 54 10.25 22.82 4.48
N ASN A 55 9.11 23.49 4.25
CA ASN A 55 9.01 24.96 4.29
C ASN A 55 8.52 25.53 5.63
N GLY A 56 8.43 24.71 6.70
CA GLY A 56 7.99 25.17 8.01
C GLY A 56 6.51 25.58 8.12
N LYS A 57 5.66 25.17 7.15
CA LYS A 57 4.25 25.56 7.04
C LYS A 57 3.29 24.38 7.30
N ILE A 58 3.74 23.32 7.96
CA ILE A 58 3.01 22.07 8.20
C ILE A 58 1.63 22.26 8.87
N LYS A 59 1.43 23.39 9.57
CA LYS A 59 0.15 23.71 10.21
C LYS A 59 -1.01 23.68 9.22
N SER A 60 -0.81 24.16 7.98
CA SER A 60 -1.85 24.15 6.95
C SER A 60 -2.29 22.74 6.58
N TYR A 61 -1.38 21.76 6.59
CA TYR A 61 -1.72 20.36 6.37
C TYR A 61 -2.61 19.82 7.50
N TYR A 62 -2.22 20.06 8.76
CA TYR A 62 -3.04 19.64 9.92
C TYR A 62 -4.37 20.39 10.00
N ASP A 63 -4.47 21.65 9.54
CA ASP A 63 -5.72 22.37 9.46
C ASP A 63 -6.67 21.73 8.39
N TYR A 64 -6.10 21.18 7.30
CA TYR A 64 -6.83 20.39 6.32
C TYR A 64 -7.34 19.06 6.94
N GLU A 65 -6.48 18.27 7.57
CA GLU A 65 -6.88 17.02 8.22
C GLU A 65 -7.98 17.21 9.28
N LYS A 66 -8.00 18.37 9.95
CA LYS A 66 -9.04 18.77 10.90
C LYS A 66 -10.32 19.34 10.25
N GLY A 67 -10.35 19.39 8.92
CA GLY A 67 -11.49 19.95 8.19
C GLY A 67 -11.67 21.47 8.34
N LYS A 68 -10.64 22.20 8.79
CA LYS A 68 -10.68 23.67 8.93
C LYS A 68 -10.51 24.40 7.62
N ILE A 69 -9.83 23.80 6.65
CA ILE A 69 -9.67 24.29 5.29
C ILE A 69 -10.04 23.16 4.31
N THR A 70 -10.46 23.55 3.10
CA THR A 70 -10.75 22.58 2.02
C THR A 70 -9.48 22.06 1.38
N ARG A 71 -9.60 20.99 0.57
CA ARG A 71 -8.48 20.47 -0.22
C ARG A 71 -7.94 21.51 -1.21
N GLU A 72 -8.83 22.25 -1.87
CA GLU A 72 -8.46 23.34 -2.79
C GLU A 72 -7.61 24.39 -2.08
N GLN A 73 -8.04 24.83 -0.88
CA GLN A 73 -7.30 25.80 -0.07
C GLN A 73 -5.94 25.26 0.42
N LEU A 74 -5.82 23.93 0.62
CA LEU A 74 -4.53 23.30 0.90
C LEU A 74 -3.62 23.38 -0.34
N LEU A 75 -4.12 22.95 -1.51
CA LEU A 75 -3.34 22.85 -2.73
C LEU A 75 -2.95 24.22 -3.31
N GLU A 76 -3.74 25.28 -3.08
CA GLU A 76 -3.35 26.67 -3.43
C GLU A 76 -2.05 27.12 -2.75
N LYS A 77 -1.63 26.48 -1.66
CA LYS A 77 -0.38 26.78 -0.95
C LYS A 77 0.82 26.03 -1.51
N ILE A 78 0.61 25.15 -2.48
CA ILE A 78 1.63 24.30 -3.09
C ILE A 78 1.94 24.80 -4.49
N PRO A 79 3.21 24.95 -4.87
CA PRO A 79 3.58 25.29 -6.23
C PRO A 79 3.00 24.29 -7.24
N LYS A 80 2.50 24.81 -8.36
CA LYS A 80 1.88 23.97 -9.40
C LYS A 80 2.86 22.95 -9.99
N GLU A 81 4.14 23.30 -10.07
CA GLU A 81 5.23 22.43 -10.53
C GLU A 81 5.44 21.21 -9.62
N GLU A 82 5.12 21.30 -8.32
CA GLU A 82 5.15 20.14 -7.42
C GLU A 82 3.94 19.22 -7.68
N LEU A 83 2.76 19.79 -7.84
CA LEU A 83 1.54 19.01 -8.11
C LEU A 83 1.54 18.38 -9.51
N LYS A 84 2.17 18.98 -10.51
CA LYS A 84 2.35 18.42 -11.87
C LYS A 84 3.07 17.05 -11.85
N THR A 85 3.84 16.73 -10.80
CA THR A 85 4.51 15.43 -10.68
C THR A 85 3.53 14.28 -10.54
N VAL A 86 2.26 14.52 -10.24
CA VAL A 86 1.20 13.51 -10.20
C VAL A 86 0.45 13.52 -11.54
N ILE A 87 0.63 12.47 -12.31
CA ILE A 87 0.02 12.29 -13.64
C ILE A 87 -1.15 11.31 -13.49
N ASN A 88 -2.35 11.86 -13.30
CA ASN A 88 -3.56 11.04 -13.20
C ASN A 88 -4.03 10.61 -14.60
N LYS A 89 -3.43 9.54 -15.11
CA LYS A 89 -3.77 8.93 -16.41
C LYS A 89 -3.60 7.42 -16.39
N GLU A 90 -4.46 6.74 -17.13
CA GLU A 90 -4.27 5.33 -17.45
C GLU A 90 -3.03 5.14 -18.33
N MET A 91 -2.24 4.12 -18.03
CA MET A 91 -1.11 3.72 -18.85
C MET A 91 -1.56 2.77 -19.96
N SER A 92 -1.53 3.24 -21.21
CA SER A 92 -1.91 2.50 -22.41
C SER A 92 -1.09 2.97 -23.61
N GLU A 93 -1.17 2.25 -24.73
CA GLU A 93 -0.52 2.67 -25.98
C GLU A 93 -1.01 4.06 -26.47
N ALA A 94 -2.28 4.37 -26.21
CA ALA A 94 -2.88 5.66 -26.60
C ALA A 94 -2.37 6.83 -25.75
N THR A 95 -2.07 6.60 -24.46
CA THR A 95 -1.75 7.67 -23.48
C THR A 95 -0.25 7.83 -23.22
N ILE A 96 0.53 6.77 -23.46
CA ILE A 96 1.95 6.74 -23.03
C ILE A 96 2.80 7.87 -23.61
N LYS A 97 2.55 8.29 -24.87
CA LYS A 97 3.27 9.42 -25.47
C LYS A 97 3.01 10.73 -24.74
N GLY A 98 1.74 10.97 -24.35
CA GLY A 98 1.36 12.12 -23.57
C GLY A 98 1.97 12.12 -22.17
N ILE A 99 2.05 10.94 -21.52
CA ILE A 99 2.73 10.79 -20.23
C ILE A 99 4.22 11.10 -20.36
N PHE A 100 4.89 10.59 -21.40
CA PHE A 100 6.29 10.89 -21.67
C PHE A 100 6.54 12.38 -21.86
N ASN A 101 5.70 13.06 -22.66
CA ASN A 101 5.83 14.51 -22.86
C ASN A 101 5.71 15.27 -21.54
N THR A 102 4.72 14.92 -20.71
CA THR A 102 4.56 15.55 -19.38
C THR A 102 5.79 15.33 -18.50
N ILE A 103 6.36 14.12 -18.46
CA ILE A 103 7.57 13.84 -17.66
C ILE A 103 8.79 14.58 -18.22
N ASP A 104 8.93 14.66 -19.54
CA ASP A 104 10.04 15.38 -20.17
C ASP A 104 9.94 16.91 -19.92
N ASP A 105 8.71 17.45 -19.86
CA ASP A 105 8.46 18.84 -19.47
C ASP A 105 8.84 19.09 -18.01
N ILE A 106 8.44 18.21 -17.08
CA ILE A 106 8.82 18.29 -15.66
C ILE A 106 10.34 18.23 -15.51
N LYS A 107 11.00 17.30 -16.21
CA LYS A 107 12.46 17.20 -16.20
C LYS A 107 13.14 18.50 -16.65
N ARG A 108 12.61 19.13 -17.68
CA ARG A 108 13.15 20.41 -18.21
C ARG A 108 12.90 21.54 -17.23
N GLU A 109 11.68 21.67 -16.70
CA GLU A 109 11.30 22.70 -15.73
C GLU A 109 12.11 22.62 -14.43
N LYS A 110 12.46 21.40 -13.98
CA LYS A 110 13.21 21.15 -12.74
C LYS A 110 14.71 20.91 -12.97
N GLU A 111 15.21 21.09 -14.18
CA GLU A 111 16.63 20.88 -14.59
C GLU A 111 17.15 19.48 -14.21
N ILE A 112 16.34 18.44 -14.44
CA ILE A 112 16.67 17.05 -14.11
C ILE A 112 17.29 16.37 -15.35
N ASP A 113 18.58 16.06 -15.29
CA ASP A 113 19.29 15.42 -16.42
C ASP A 113 18.89 13.96 -16.59
N LYS A 114 18.84 13.20 -15.50
CA LYS A 114 18.64 11.75 -15.53
C LYS A 114 17.62 11.27 -14.51
N ILE A 115 17.05 10.11 -14.80
CA ILE A 115 16.27 9.31 -13.86
C ILE A 115 17.19 8.20 -13.37
N ASP A 116 17.39 8.12 -12.05
CA ASP A 116 18.26 7.11 -11.45
C ASP A 116 17.53 5.78 -11.24
N VAL A 117 16.25 5.85 -10.83
CA VAL A 117 15.44 4.66 -10.54
C VAL A 117 14.03 4.79 -11.14
N ILE A 118 13.48 3.68 -11.63
CA ILE A 118 12.05 3.53 -11.88
C ILE A 118 11.51 2.50 -10.92
N ILE A 119 10.44 2.84 -10.21
CA ILE A 119 9.75 1.94 -9.29
C ILE A 119 8.32 1.70 -9.73
N GLY A 120 7.66 0.69 -9.15
CA GLY A 120 6.24 0.44 -9.30
C GLY A 120 5.91 -1.00 -9.67
N GLY A 121 4.62 -1.27 -9.76
CA GLY A 121 4.13 -2.60 -10.10
C GLY A 121 2.77 -2.54 -10.78
N PRO A 122 2.62 -3.06 -12.00
CA PRO A 122 1.33 -3.06 -12.67
C PRO A 122 0.30 -3.87 -11.89
N PRO A 123 -1.00 -3.51 -11.97
CA PRO A 123 -2.04 -4.15 -11.22
C PRO A 123 -2.11 -5.66 -11.49
N CYS A 124 -2.17 -6.43 -10.40
CA CYS A 124 -2.10 -7.90 -10.40
C CYS A 124 -3.46 -8.59 -10.50
N GLN A 125 -4.54 -7.87 -10.79
CA GLN A 125 -5.90 -8.43 -10.77
C GLN A 125 -6.06 -9.69 -11.64
N ALA A 126 -5.32 -9.78 -12.73
CA ALA A 126 -5.27 -10.97 -13.58
C ALA A 126 -4.44 -12.13 -13.01
N TYR A 127 -3.61 -11.88 -11.97
CA TYR A 127 -2.68 -12.87 -11.43
C TYR A 127 -3.01 -13.32 -10.00
N SER A 128 -3.86 -12.60 -9.26
CA SER A 128 -4.19 -12.95 -7.88
C SER A 128 -5.32 -13.98 -7.81
N LEU A 129 -5.35 -14.81 -6.74
CA LEU A 129 -6.44 -15.76 -6.48
C LEU A 129 -7.80 -15.06 -6.35
N VAL A 130 -7.83 -13.93 -5.65
CA VAL A 130 -9.04 -13.10 -5.48
C VAL A 130 -9.46 -12.46 -6.80
N GLY A 131 -8.51 -11.97 -7.60
CA GLY A 131 -8.77 -11.44 -8.94
C GLY A 131 -9.31 -12.51 -9.91
N ARG A 132 -8.82 -13.75 -9.81
CA ARG A 132 -9.34 -14.89 -10.58
C ARG A 132 -10.79 -15.24 -10.22
N ALA A 133 -11.15 -15.19 -8.94
CA ALA A 133 -12.53 -15.41 -8.50
C ALA A 133 -13.49 -14.29 -8.98
N GLN A 134 -13.00 -13.06 -9.12
CA GLN A 134 -13.77 -11.94 -9.68
C GLN A 134 -13.90 -12.02 -11.19
N SER A 135 -12.86 -12.48 -11.90
CA SER A 135 -12.84 -12.57 -13.38
C SER A 135 -13.75 -13.67 -13.91
N SER A 136 -14.14 -14.66 -13.10
CA SER A 136 -15.13 -15.68 -13.50
C SER A 136 -16.51 -15.09 -13.85
N HIS A 137 -16.78 -13.84 -13.49
CA HIS A 137 -18.00 -13.09 -13.82
C HIS A 137 -17.78 -11.98 -14.87
N MET A 138 -16.58 -11.87 -15.46
CA MET A 138 -16.25 -10.85 -16.46
C MET A 138 -16.58 -11.32 -17.89
N ILE A 139 -16.97 -10.35 -18.73
CA ILE A 139 -17.33 -10.57 -20.14
C ILE A 139 -16.10 -10.96 -20.99
N VAL A 140 -14.89 -10.56 -20.58
CA VAL A 140 -13.64 -10.86 -21.30
C VAL A 140 -12.94 -12.03 -20.60
N PRO A 141 -12.55 -13.08 -21.34
CA PRO A 141 -11.76 -14.17 -20.79
C PRO A 141 -10.47 -13.64 -20.15
N MET A 142 -10.09 -14.20 -19.01
CA MET A 142 -8.91 -13.77 -18.25
C MET A 142 -7.60 -13.81 -19.06
N GLU A 143 -7.56 -14.68 -20.08
CA GLU A 143 -6.42 -14.81 -21.00
C GLU A 143 -6.24 -13.59 -21.90
N ASP A 144 -7.34 -12.91 -22.24
CA ASP A 144 -7.38 -11.75 -23.14
C ASP A 144 -7.42 -10.40 -22.39
N ASP A 145 -7.33 -10.41 -21.06
CA ASP A 145 -7.33 -9.20 -20.25
C ASP A 145 -6.12 -8.31 -20.61
N PRO A 146 -6.33 -7.08 -21.13
CA PRO A 146 -5.26 -6.19 -21.55
C PRO A 146 -4.32 -5.79 -20.39
N ARG A 147 -4.78 -5.92 -19.14
CA ARG A 147 -3.95 -5.69 -17.95
C ARG A 147 -2.79 -6.67 -17.83
N ASN A 148 -2.87 -7.83 -18.47
CA ASN A 148 -1.79 -8.81 -18.57
C ASN A 148 -0.59 -8.28 -19.34
N GLU A 149 -0.72 -7.20 -20.09
CA GLU A 149 0.31 -6.63 -20.95
C GLU A 149 0.87 -5.29 -20.44
N LEU A 150 0.36 -4.80 -19.28
CA LEU A 150 0.82 -3.54 -18.70
C LEU A 150 2.33 -3.53 -18.37
N TYR A 151 2.94 -4.69 -18.17
CA TYR A 151 4.40 -4.77 -18.06
C TYR A 151 5.12 -4.27 -19.32
N LYS A 152 4.50 -4.35 -20.51
CA LYS A 152 5.09 -3.80 -21.76
C LYS A 152 5.20 -2.28 -21.67
N MET A 153 4.23 -1.62 -21.02
CA MET A 153 4.27 -0.18 -20.78
C MET A 153 5.44 0.16 -19.85
N TYR A 154 5.61 -0.61 -18.76
CA TYR A 154 6.76 -0.45 -17.86
C TYR A 154 8.09 -0.55 -18.63
N VAL A 155 8.25 -1.54 -19.51
CA VAL A 155 9.45 -1.73 -20.33
C VAL A 155 9.68 -0.54 -21.28
N GLN A 156 8.63 0.13 -21.80
CA GLN A 156 8.80 1.34 -22.62
C GLN A 156 9.43 2.48 -21.81
N PHE A 157 9.07 2.63 -20.52
CA PHE A 157 9.74 3.58 -19.62
C PHE A 157 11.20 3.25 -19.40
N LEU A 158 11.55 1.96 -19.16
CA LEU A 158 12.93 1.52 -19.06
C LEU A 158 13.74 1.86 -20.32
N LYS A 159 13.17 1.61 -21.50
CA LYS A 159 13.80 1.92 -22.79
C LYS A 159 14.04 3.42 -22.98
N LYS A 160 13.06 4.27 -22.59
CA LYS A 160 13.12 5.72 -22.79
C LYS A 160 14.06 6.41 -21.81
N TYR A 161 13.90 6.15 -20.51
CA TYR A 161 14.62 6.90 -19.47
C TYR A 161 15.92 6.26 -19.03
N LYS A 162 16.11 4.98 -19.34
CA LYS A 162 17.32 4.20 -19.03
C LYS A 162 17.82 4.41 -17.60
N PRO A 163 16.94 4.20 -16.56
CA PRO A 163 17.36 4.33 -15.18
C PRO A 163 18.53 3.39 -14.89
N ARG A 164 19.37 3.77 -13.93
CA ARG A 164 20.49 2.92 -13.49
C ARG A 164 20.01 1.61 -12.88
N MET A 165 18.90 1.69 -12.10
CA MET A 165 18.21 0.54 -11.52
C MET A 165 16.69 0.71 -11.63
N PHE A 166 15.96 -0.39 -11.45
CA PHE A 166 14.50 -0.35 -11.29
C PHE A 166 14.03 -1.37 -10.26
N VAL A 167 12.88 -1.10 -9.68
CA VAL A 167 12.18 -2.01 -8.77
C VAL A 167 10.78 -2.26 -9.30
N PHE A 168 10.48 -3.52 -9.63
CA PHE A 168 9.17 -3.94 -10.12
C PHE A 168 8.52 -4.87 -9.10
N GLU A 169 7.41 -4.45 -8.52
CA GLU A 169 6.67 -5.20 -7.50
C GLU A 169 5.47 -5.93 -8.09
N ASN A 170 5.20 -7.15 -7.61
CA ASN A 170 3.95 -7.84 -7.90
C ASN A 170 3.63 -8.92 -6.86
N VAL A 171 2.43 -9.50 -6.97
CA VAL A 171 2.04 -10.67 -6.15
C VAL A 171 2.72 -11.94 -6.65
N ALA A 172 2.87 -12.95 -5.77
CA ALA A 172 3.48 -14.25 -6.10
C ALA A 172 2.80 -14.95 -7.30
N GLY A 173 1.51 -14.71 -7.50
CA GLY A 173 0.73 -15.27 -8.61
C GLY A 173 1.25 -14.92 -10.01
N ILE A 174 2.04 -13.85 -10.16
CA ILE A 174 2.67 -13.50 -11.45
C ILE A 174 3.58 -14.63 -11.98
N LYS A 175 4.23 -15.39 -11.09
CA LYS A 175 5.13 -16.49 -11.45
C LYS A 175 4.42 -17.64 -12.14
N THR A 176 3.14 -17.86 -11.83
CA THR A 176 2.32 -18.97 -12.35
C THR A 176 1.27 -18.53 -13.37
N ALA A 177 1.10 -17.24 -13.57
CA ALA A 177 0.15 -16.69 -14.52
C ALA A 177 0.42 -17.20 -15.95
N ARG A 178 -0.63 -17.65 -16.64
CA ARG A 178 -0.52 -18.25 -17.98
C ARG A 178 0.53 -19.37 -18.05
N GLY A 179 0.56 -20.27 -17.05
CA GLY A 179 1.56 -21.33 -17.00
C GLY A 179 3.01 -20.80 -16.86
N GLY A 180 3.21 -19.60 -16.33
CA GLY A 180 4.51 -18.95 -16.18
C GLY A 180 4.98 -18.14 -17.39
N ALA A 181 4.26 -18.17 -18.50
CA ALA A 181 4.65 -17.47 -19.74
C ALA A 181 4.72 -15.94 -19.54
N ALA A 182 3.78 -15.35 -18.80
CA ALA A 182 3.76 -13.91 -18.54
C ALA A 182 5.04 -13.44 -17.82
N PHE A 183 5.46 -14.18 -16.79
CA PHE A 183 6.66 -13.86 -16.02
C PHE A 183 7.94 -14.07 -16.84
N LYS A 184 8.00 -15.13 -17.63
CA LYS A 184 9.13 -15.38 -18.55
C LYS A 184 9.24 -14.28 -19.62
N ASN A 185 8.13 -13.86 -20.19
CA ASN A 185 8.10 -12.77 -21.19
C ASN A 185 8.58 -11.46 -20.58
N LEU A 186 8.09 -11.09 -19.39
CA LEU A 186 8.53 -9.91 -18.65
C LEU A 186 10.06 -9.88 -18.53
N GLN A 187 10.68 -10.98 -18.08
CA GLN A 187 12.12 -11.07 -17.94
C GLN A 187 12.84 -10.91 -19.30
N ILE A 188 12.33 -11.55 -20.36
CA ILE A 188 12.90 -11.43 -21.71
C ILE A 188 12.85 -9.98 -22.20
N TYR A 189 11.74 -9.28 -22.01
CA TYR A 189 11.61 -7.89 -22.46
C TYR A 189 12.54 -6.95 -21.67
N MET A 190 12.67 -7.11 -20.37
CA MET A 190 13.59 -6.32 -19.55
C MET A 190 15.04 -6.54 -19.98
N LYS A 191 15.44 -7.79 -20.23
CA LYS A 191 16.79 -8.12 -20.73
C LYS A 191 17.06 -7.55 -22.12
N ARG A 192 16.04 -7.55 -23.03
CA ARG A 192 16.18 -6.99 -24.39
C ARG A 192 16.42 -5.48 -24.40
N VAL A 193 15.94 -4.76 -23.39
CA VAL A 193 16.16 -3.30 -23.28
C VAL A 193 17.42 -2.94 -22.49
N GLY A 194 18.30 -3.95 -22.22
CA GLY A 194 19.64 -3.74 -21.71
C GLY A 194 19.80 -3.89 -20.21
N TYR A 195 18.87 -4.58 -19.51
CA TYR A 195 18.96 -4.80 -18.08
C TYR A 195 19.34 -6.25 -17.74
N GLU A 196 20.15 -6.39 -16.72
CA GLU A 196 20.25 -7.60 -15.91
C GLU A 196 19.18 -7.51 -14.82
N ILE A 197 18.63 -8.67 -14.44
CA ILE A 197 17.54 -8.73 -13.45
C ILE A 197 17.72 -9.94 -12.55
N ASP A 198 17.32 -9.77 -11.31
CA ASP A 198 17.07 -10.86 -10.37
C ASP A 198 15.80 -10.59 -9.58
N TYR A 199 15.22 -11.62 -8.92
CA TYR A 199 13.96 -11.50 -8.21
C TYR A 199 13.87 -12.45 -7.03
N HIS A 200 13.27 -11.96 -5.95
CA HIS A 200 12.96 -12.76 -4.77
C HIS A 200 11.52 -12.53 -4.32
N GLU A 201 10.96 -13.52 -3.64
CA GLU A 201 9.73 -13.36 -2.89
C GLU A 201 10.09 -12.87 -1.50
N LEU A 202 9.73 -11.64 -1.19
CA LEU A 202 10.00 -11.00 0.09
C LEU A 202 8.71 -10.96 0.91
N ASN A 203 8.81 -11.18 2.22
CA ASN A 203 7.69 -11.04 3.15
C ASN A 203 7.87 -9.74 3.95
N ALA A 204 6.85 -8.87 3.99
CA ALA A 204 6.90 -7.62 4.75
C ALA A 204 7.24 -7.82 6.23
N GLN A 205 6.89 -8.95 6.82
CA GLN A 205 7.26 -9.33 8.17
C GLN A 205 8.79 -9.33 8.39
N ASP A 206 9.55 -9.77 7.39
CA ASP A 206 11.02 -9.81 7.46
C ASP A 206 11.65 -8.41 7.49
N PHE A 207 10.85 -7.38 7.24
CA PHE A 207 11.22 -5.96 7.29
C PHE A 207 10.64 -5.22 8.50
N GLY A 208 10.23 -5.97 9.52
CA GLY A 208 9.69 -5.43 10.76
C GLY A 208 8.24 -4.95 10.70
N VAL A 209 7.51 -5.19 9.60
CA VAL A 209 6.07 -4.90 9.46
C VAL A 209 5.28 -5.99 10.17
N LEU A 210 4.30 -5.63 11.01
CA LEU A 210 3.50 -6.59 11.76
C LEU A 210 2.38 -7.24 10.89
N GLN A 211 2.77 -7.66 9.68
CA GLN A 211 1.88 -8.29 8.71
C GLN A 211 2.65 -9.28 7.83
N SER A 212 2.14 -10.48 7.68
CA SER A 212 2.64 -11.43 6.68
C SER A 212 2.09 -11.05 5.31
N ARG A 213 2.93 -10.38 4.50
CA ARG A 213 2.58 -9.92 3.14
C ARG A 213 3.71 -10.25 2.17
N LYS A 214 3.51 -11.30 1.39
CA LYS A 214 4.49 -11.76 0.41
C LYS A 214 4.35 -11.03 -0.92
N ARG A 215 5.47 -10.57 -1.47
CA ARG A 215 5.57 -9.91 -2.78
C ARG A 215 6.79 -10.39 -3.55
N VAL A 216 6.62 -10.54 -4.85
CA VAL A 216 7.75 -10.73 -5.76
C VAL A 216 8.33 -9.35 -6.06
N ILE A 217 9.58 -9.15 -5.68
CA ILE A 217 10.35 -7.94 -5.98
C ILE A 217 11.40 -8.31 -7.03
N ILE A 218 11.25 -7.73 -8.23
CA ILE A 218 12.26 -7.82 -9.27
C ILE A 218 13.09 -6.54 -9.17
N VAL A 219 14.40 -6.68 -9.04
CA VAL A 219 15.36 -5.59 -9.18
C VAL A 219 16.10 -5.79 -10.49
N GLY A 220 16.20 -4.74 -11.27
CA GLY A 220 17.00 -4.73 -12.47
C GLY A 220 17.97 -3.58 -12.51
N TRP A 221 19.10 -3.79 -13.20
CA TRP A 221 20.16 -2.80 -13.36
C TRP A 221 20.71 -2.80 -14.78
N LEU A 222 21.24 -1.68 -15.22
CA LEU A 222 21.87 -1.58 -16.54
C LEU A 222 23.02 -2.57 -16.63
N LYS A 223 23.07 -3.31 -17.74
CA LYS A 223 24.12 -4.30 -18.01
C LYS A 223 25.51 -3.64 -18.01
N GLY A 224 26.46 -4.30 -17.34
CA GLY A 224 27.85 -3.84 -17.27
C GLY A 224 28.13 -2.80 -16.19
N THR A 225 27.16 -2.49 -15.31
CA THR A 225 27.36 -1.55 -14.18
C THR A 225 28.00 -2.19 -12.96
N GLY A 226 27.98 -3.52 -12.86
CA GLY A 226 28.47 -4.23 -11.67
C GLY A 226 27.52 -4.18 -10.47
N TYR A 227 26.29 -3.63 -10.63
CA TYR A 227 25.26 -3.70 -9.60
C TYR A 227 24.71 -5.12 -9.49
N GLU A 228 24.09 -5.42 -8.35
CA GLU A 228 23.54 -6.74 -8.06
C GLU A 228 22.20 -6.61 -7.31
N TYR A 229 21.47 -7.71 -7.19
CA TYR A 229 20.29 -7.77 -6.33
C TYR A 229 20.71 -7.56 -4.88
N PRO A 230 20.12 -6.58 -4.15
CA PRO A 230 20.55 -6.29 -2.80
C PRO A 230 20.20 -7.43 -1.83
N SER A 231 21.07 -7.66 -0.87
CA SER A 231 20.77 -8.51 0.28
C SER A 231 20.02 -7.74 1.34
N PHE A 232 19.09 -8.41 2.02
CA PHE A 232 18.28 -7.83 3.08
C PHE A 232 18.49 -8.60 4.38
N ASP A 233 18.76 -7.87 5.45
CA ASP A 233 18.79 -8.43 6.79
C ASP A 233 17.37 -8.54 7.33
N VAL A 234 17.04 -9.66 7.96
CA VAL A 234 15.74 -9.87 8.58
C VAL A 234 15.65 -9.06 9.87
N ILE A 235 14.61 -8.24 9.98
CA ILE A 235 14.32 -7.40 11.14
C ILE A 235 13.27 -8.11 12.00
N HIS A 236 13.70 -8.72 13.09
CA HIS A 236 12.77 -9.32 14.06
C HIS A 236 12.17 -8.25 14.99
N SER A 237 10.87 -8.05 14.89
CA SER A 237 10.14 -7.23 15.86
C SER A 237 9.72 -8.09 17.06
N LYS A 238 9.80 -7.51 18.28
CA LYS A 238 9.21 -8.11 19.48
C LYS A 238 7.81 -7.55 19.78
N ALA A 239 7.29 -6.70 18.89
CA ALA A 239 5.98 -6.11 19.02
C ALA A 239 4.90 -7.08 18.56
N GLU A 240 3.72 -6.95 19.13
CA GLU A 240 2.51 -7.62 18.73
C GLU A 240 1.64 -6.68 17.87
N VAL A 241 0.73 -7.21 17.07
CA VAL A 241 -0.21 -6.40 16.29
C VAL A 241 -1.04 -5.47 17.19
N TRP A 242 -1.34 -5.88 18.42
CA TRP A 242 -1.95 -5.03 19.45
C TRP A 242 -1.22 -3.71 19.70
N ASP A 243 0.09 -3.68 19.52
CA ASP A 243 0.88 -2.47 19.72
C ASP A 243 0.55 -1.36 18.72
N LEU A 244 -0.04 -1.74 17.56
CA LEU A 244 -0.54 -0.79 16.56
C LEU A 244 -1.94 -0.25 16.90
N LEU A 245 -2.73 -0.96 17.72
CA LEU A 245 -4.16 -0.72 17.90
C LEU A 245 -4.50 -0.08 19.26
N LYS A 246 -3.75 -0.41 20.31
CA LYS A 246 -4.10 -0.08 21.71
C LYS A 246 -4.17 1.41 22.05
N ASP A 247 -3.50 2.27 21.30
CA ASP A 247 -3.53 3.73 21.50
C ASP A 247 -4.58 4.44 20.65
N LEU A 248 -5.34 3.71 19.85
CA LEU A 248 -6.50 4.24 19.13
C LEU A 248 -7.73 4.23 20.06
N PRO A 249 -8.62 5.24 19.96
CA PRO A 249 -9.88 5.25 20.70
C PRO A 249 -10.73 4.00 20.40
N PRO A 250 -11.29 3.32 21.37
CA PRO A 250 -12.19 2.21 21.12
C PRO A 250 -13.46 2.70 20.41
N LEU A 251 -13.98 1.92 19.46
CA LEU A 251 -15.16 2.25 18.68
C LEU A 251 -16.18 1.12 18.74
N THR A 252 -17.45 1.50 18.73
CA THR A 252 -18.56 0.59 18.40
C THR A 252 -18.94 0.73 16.92
N PRO A 253 -19.64 -0.27 16.33
CA PRO A 253 -20.09 -0.20 14.94
C PRO A 253 -20.80 1.11 14.59
N GLY A 254 -20.41 1.75 13.48
CA GLY A 254 -20.99 2.99 13.00
C GLY A 254 -20.45 4.28 13.63
N ILE A 255 -19.57 4.21 14.61
CA ILE A 255 -18.99 5.38 15.28
C ILE A 255 -17.66 5.79 14.66
N GLU A 256 -17.39 7.10 14.67
CA GLU A 256 -16.11 7.70 14.25
C GLU A 256 -15.46 8.44 15.42
N ALA A 257 -14.15 8.31 15.57
CA ALA A 257 -13.34 9.16 16.42
C ALA A 257 -12.37 10.00 15.60
N ARG A 258 -12.27 11.29 15.91
CA ARG A 258 -11.40 12.25 15.21
C ARG A 258 -10.31 12.82 16.10
N GLU A 259 -10.31 12.46 17.38
CA GLU A 259 -9.34 12.91 18.36
C GLU A 259 -8.94 11.77 19.28
N HIS A 260 -7.69 11.85 19.76
CA HIS A 260 -7.20 10.95 20.78
C HIS A 260 -7.49 11.50 22.18
N THR A 261 -7.92 10.63 23.08
CA THR A 261 -8.06 10.96 24.50
C THR A 261 -6.69 10.94 25.20
N MET A 262 -6.61 11.50 26.40
CA MET A 262 -5.39 11.40 27.24
C MET A 262 -5.04 9.94 27.59
N ASN A 263 -6.06 9.06 27.72
CA ASN A 263 -5.85 7.65 27.98
C ASN A 263 -5.22 6.94 26.78
N ASP A 264 -5.66 7.29 25.56
CA ASP A 264 -5.08 6.77 24.33
C ASP A 264 -3.62 7.16 24.21
N MET A 265 -3.27 8.39 24.55
CA MET A 265 -1.88 8.87 24.56
C MET A 265 -0.99 8.10 25.52
N ARG A 266 -1.51 7.66 26.69
CA ARG A 266 -0.77 6.85 27.66
C ARG A 266 -0.54 5.41 27.18
N ARG A 267 -1.41 4.89 26.29
CA ARG A 267 -1.33 3.53 25.72
C ARG A 267 -0.38 3.44 24.52
N LEU A 268 0.16 4.56 24.04
CA LEU A 268 1.06 4.60 22.89
C LEU A 268 2.31 3.74 23.10
N LYS A 269 2.47 2.73 22.26
CA LYS A 269 3.50 1.71 22.38
C LYS A 269 4.83 2.11 21.73
N LYS A 270 5.90 1.46 22.21
CA LYS A 270 7.28 1.71 21.75
C LYS A 270 7.40 1.50 20.24
N TYR A 271 6.84 0.41 19.70
CA TYR A 271 6.89 0.09 18.27
C TYR A 271 6.33 1.24 17.40
N VAL A 272 5.18 1.80 17.78
CA VAL A 272 4.53 2.91 17.05
C VAL A 272 5.40 4.18 17.06
N LYS A 273 6.09 4.45 18.17
CA LYS A 273 7.00 5.61 18.31
C LYS A 273 8.28 5.42 17.49
N ASP A 274 8.95 4.28 17.67
CA ASP A 274 10.27 4.00 17.09
C ASP A 274 10.21 3.94 15.56
N ASN A 275 9.10 3.48 14.99
CA ASN A 275 8.87 3.43 13.57
C ASN A 275 8.18 4.68 13.00
N ALA A 276 8.06 5.74 13.79
CA ALA A 276 7.43 7.01 13.40
C ALA A 276 6.02 6.83 12.80
N ILE A 277 5.30 5.77 13.21
CA ILE A 277 3.91 5.54 12.78
C ILE A 277 3.01 6.64 13.32
N ARG A 278 3.27 7.10 14.57
CA ARG A 278 2.55 8.22 15.15
C ARG A 278 3.48 9.23 15.79
N MET A 279 3.32 10.48 15.39
CA MET A 279 3.96 11.64 15.99
C MET A 279 2.97 12.38 16.89
N LYS A 280 3.47 13.15 17.85
CA LYS A 280 2.64 13.90 18.82
C LYS A 280 1.67 14.89 18.14
N SER A 281 2.06 15.42 16.99
CA SER A 281 1.28 16.41 16.21
C SER A 281 0.24 15.81 15.29
N ASP A 282 0.26 14.50 15.07
CA ASP A 282 -0.60 13.85 14.08
C ASP A 282 -2.07 13.93 14.47
N VAL A 283 -2.91 14.11 13.46
CA VAL A 283 -4.36 14.18 13.57
C VAL A 283 -4.93 12.78 13.33
N LEU A 284 -5.90 12.40 14.14
CA LEU A 284 -6.59 11.12 13.94
C LEU A 284 -7.55 11.23 12.75
N THR A 285 -7.23 10.56 11.66
CA THR A 285 -8.05 10.50 10.44
C THR A 285 -8.33 9.06 10.05
N GLY A 286 -9.45 8.82 9.36
CA GLY A 286 -9.81 7.49 8.87
C GLY A 286 -10.13 6.46 9.97
N HIS A 287 -10.41 6.91 11.20
CA HIS A 287 -10.78 6.05 12.32
C HIS A 287 -12.30 6.05 12.53
N ALA A 288 -13.02 5.50 11.54
CA ALA A 288 -14.47 5.38 11.51
C ALA A 288 -14.86 3.90 11.33
N ALA A 289 -15.59 3.38 12.29
CA ALA A 289 -16.08 2.01 12.25
C ALA A 289 -17.20 1.87 11.21
N ARG A 290 -17.21 0.75 10.51
CA ARG A 290 -18.32 0.38 9.63
C ARG A 290 -19.54 0.05 10.48
N PRO A 291 -20.76 0.42 10.07
CA PRO A 291 -21.98 -0.16 10.66
C PRO A 291 -22.05 -1.65 10.32
N HIS A 292 -22.45 -2.46 11.29
CA HIS A 292 -22.66 -3.89 11.16
C HIS A 292 -24.06 -4.27 11.59
N THR A 293 -24.60 -5.34 11.02
CA THR A 293 -25.90 -5.89 11.44
C THR A 293 -25.78 -6.58 12.78
N ALA A 294 -26.88 -6.80 13.49
CA ALA A 294 -26.88 -7.58 14.73
C ALA A 294 -26.32 -9.00 14.51
N GLN A 295 -26.59 -9.59 13.34
CA GLN A 295 -26.05 -10.88 12.93
C GLN A 295 -24.53 -10.84 12.77
N ASP A 296 -23.97 -9.81 12.10
CA ASP A 296 -22.52 -9.67 11.96
C ASP A 296 -21.85 -9.55 13.33
N ILE A 297 -22.43 -8.76 14.22
CA ILE A 297 -21.93 -8.55 15.58
C ILE A 297 -21.88 -9.86 16.35
N GLU A 298 -22.93 -10.68 16.28
CA GLU A 298 -22.98 -11.99 16.95
C GLU A 298 -21.93 -12.96 16.36
N ILE A 299 -21.74 -12.97 15.03
CA ILE A 299 -20.71 -13.77 14.39
C ILE A 299 -19.32 -13.31 14.81
N TYR A 300 -19.07 -11.99 14.87
CA TYR A 300 -17.78 -11.44 15.26
C TYR A 300 -17.43 -11.79 16.70
N LYS A 301 -18.40 -11.70 17.61
CA LYS A 301 -18.22 -12.14 18.99
C LYS A 301 -17.74 -13.58 19.04
N ARG A 302 -18.46 -14.50 18.41
CA ARG A 302 -18.07 -15.93 18.35
C ARG A 302 -16.70 -16.15 17.73
N THR A 303 -16.37 -15.36 16.69
CA THR A 303 -15.07 -15.47 16.01
C THR A 303 -13.92 -15.03 16.92
N ILE A 304 -14.14 -13.97 17.71
CA ILE A 304 -13.15 -13.45 18.65
C ILE A 304 -13.01 -14.41 19.85
N ASP A 305 -14.13 -14.88 20.43
CA ASP A 305 -14.14 -15.83 21.53
C ASP A 305 -13.36 -17.10 21.14
N MET A 306 -13.67 -17.71 19.98
CA MET A 306 -12.97 -18.90 19.49
C MET A 306 -11.47 -18.68 19.29
N TRP A 307 -11.06 -17.49 18.85
CA TRP A 307 -9.64 -17.16 18.68
C TRP A 307 -8.89 -17.12 20.03
N PHE A 308 -9.51 -16.56 21.09
CA PHE A 308 -8.85 -16.34 22.38
C PHE A 308 -9.15 -17.41 23.45
N GLU A 309 -10.17 -18.26 23.26
CA GLU A 309 -10.55 -19.30 24.23
C GLU A 309 -9.51 -20.42 24.38
N ASN A 310 -8.66 -20.63 23.36
CA ASN A 310 -7.62 -21.65 23.40
C ASN A 310 -6.28 -21.14 22.87
N GLU A 311 -5.19 -21.72 23.36
CA GLU A 311 -3.83 -21.39 22.93
C GLU A 311 -3.53 -21.76 21.47
N GLN A 312 -4.43 -22.47 20.78
CA GLN A 312 -4.26 -22.92 19.40
C GLN A 312 -4.77 -21.90 18.38
N HIS A 313 -5.42 -20.82 18.82
CA HIS A 313 -5.96 -19.76 17.97
C HIS A 313 -6.85 -20.30 16.83
N GLU A 314 -7.85 -21.09 17.21
CA GLU A 314 -8.76 -21.69 16.24
C GLU A 314 -9.54 -20.63 15.47
N ARG A 315 -9.78 -20.91 14.20
CA ARG A 315 -10.53 -20.03 13.31
C ARG A 315 -11.93 -20.58 13.08
N LEU A 316 -12.93 -19.72 13.27
CA LEU A 316 -14.33 -20.04 12.97
C LEU A 316 -14.48 -20.44 11.50
N LYS A 317 -15.02 -21.64 11.26
CA LYS A 317 -15.45 -22.06 9.93
C LYS A 317 -16.92 -21.71 9.75
N TYR A 318 -17.31 -21.35 8.54
CA TYR A 318 -18.69 -20.97 8.25
C TYR A 318 -19.70 -22.06 8.62
N ASP A 319 -19.33 -23.33 8.45
CA ASP A 319 -20.17 -24.46 8.78
C ASP A 319 -20.35 -24.70 10.29
N ASP A 320 -19.48 -24.13 11.12
CA ASP A 320 -19.57 -24.21 12.59
C ASP A 320 -20.61 -23.21 13.16
N LEU A 321 -21.09 -22.28 12.34
CA LEU A 321 -22.14 -21.34 12.75
C LEU A 321 -23.49 -22.02 12.94
N PRO A 322 -24.35 -21.55 13.87
CA PRO A 322 -25.76 -21.89 13.92
C PRO A 322 -26.47 -21.62 12.58
N GLU A 323 -27.50 -22.41 12.25
CA GLU A 323 -28.18 -22.30 10.94
C GLU A 323 -28.84 -20.94 10.71
N ASP A 324 -29.34 -20.28 11.75
CA ASP A 324 -29.92 -18.93 11.71
C ASP A 324 -28.90 -17.84 11.35
N LEU A 325 -27.60 -18.10 11.59
CA LEU A 325 -26.50 -17.22 11.21
C LEU A 325 -25.90 -17.52 9.82
N LYS A 326 -26.28 -18.64 9.19
CA LYS A 326 -25.78 -19.09 7.87
C LYS A 326 -26.61 -18.51 6.71
N THR A 327 -26.56 -17.23 6.49
CA THR A 327 -27.38 -16.55 5.45
C THR A 327 -26.78 -16.53 4.06
N HIS A 328 -25.48 -16.85 3.91
CA HIS A 328 -24.81 -16.81 2.61
C HIS A 328 -25.15 -18.05 1.77
N LYS A 329 -25.55 -17.82 0.50
CA LYS A 329 -25.94 -18.88 -0.45
C LYS A 329 -24.81 -19.87 -0.76
N ASN A 330 -23.56 -19.38 -0.85
CA ASN A 330 -22.39 -20.23 -1.11
C ASN A 330 -21.80 -20.70 0.22
N ARG A 331 -21.95 -22.00 0.52
CA ARG A 331 -21.47 -22.63 1.76
C ARG A 331 -20.17 -23.41 1.57
N THR A 332 -19.74 -23.65 0.34
CA THR A 332 -18.58 -24.50 0.03
C THR A 332 -17.30 -23.71 -0.26
N SER A 333 -17.42 -22.48 -0.75
CA SER A 333 -16.29 -21.59 -0.97
C SER A 333 -16.20 -20.55 0.15
N PHE A 334 -14.97 -20.17 0.51
CA PHE A 334 -14.72 -19.18 1.56
C PHE A 334 -15.26 -19.62 2.94
N VAL A 335 -15.03 -20.87 3.31
CA VAL A 335 -15.43 -21.43 4.61
C VAL A 335 -14.80 -20.69 5.80
N ASP A 336 -13.67 -20.02 5.60
CA ASP A 336 -12.89 -19.23 6.57
C ASP A 336 -13.13 -17.71 6.42
N ARG A 337 -14.32 -17.28 5.98
CA ARG A 337 -14.64 -15.86 5.67
C ARG A 337 -14.61 -14.92 6.85
N PHE A 338 -14.75 -15.40 8.06
CA PHE A 338 -14.67 -14.61 9.28
C PHE A 338 -13.31 -14.80 9.94
N LYS A 339 -12.50 -13.74 9.97
CA LYS A 339 -11.15 -13.79 10.54
C LYS A 339 -10.91 -12.61 11.47
N VAL A 340 -10.43 -12.93 12.66
CA VAL A 340 -9.86 -11.94 13.56
C VAL A 340 -8.51 -11.49 13.03
N VAL A 341 -8.22 -10.21 13.12
CA VAL A 341 -6.85 -9.69 13.01
C VAL A 341 -6.09 -10.19 14.22
N GLU A 342 -5.01 -10.93 13.99
CA GLU A 342 -4.26 -11.67 15.03
C GLU A 342 -3.52 -10.67 15.95
N GLY A 343 -4.27 -10.09 16.93
CA GLY A 343 -3.80 -8.99 17.77
C GLY A 343 -2.62 -9.36 18.67
N ASP A 344 -2.62 -10.57 19.22
CA ASP A 344 -1.68 -11.16 20.15
C ASP A 344 -0.48 -11.86 19.48
N MET A 345 -0.41 -11.77 18.15
CA MET A 345 0.69 -12.35 17.37
C MET A 345 1.70 -11.26 16.95
N ASP A 346 2.90 -11.68 16.58
CA ASP A 346 3.95 -10.81 16.04
C ASP A 346 3.64 -10.28 14.64
N HIS A 347 2.64 -10.85 13.97
CA HIS A 347 2.12 -10.39 12.69
C HIS A 347 0.69 -10.91 12.45
N CYS A 348 -0.09 -10.18 11.67
CA CYS A 348 -1.38 -10.63 11.20
C CYS A 348 -1.32 -11.08 9.72
N HIS A 349 -2.43 -11.64 9.25
CA HIS A 349 -2.59 -11.98 7.84
C HIS A 349 -2.63 -10.74 6.94
N THR A 350 -2.41 -10.94 5.63
CA THR A 350 -2.30 -9.87 4.64
C THR A 350 -3.54 -9.00 4.56
N ILE A 351 -3.41 -7.68 4.76
CA ILE A 351 -4.45 -6.70 4.48
C ILE A 351 -4.65 -6.59 2.95
N LEU A 352 -5.87 -6.82 2.51
CA LEU A 352 -6.26 -6.86 1.10
C LEU A 352 -7.25 -5.73 0.77
N ALA A 353 -7.27 -5.29 -0.49
CA ALA A 353 -8.26 -4.33 -1.01
C ALA A 353 -9.72 -4.80 -0.82
N HIS A 354 -9.95 -6.09 -0.70
CA HIS A 354 -11.23 -6.73 -0.41
C HIS A 354 -11.84 -6.26 0.93
N LEU A 355 -11.04 -5.76 1.88
CA LEU A 355 -11.53 -5.09 3.10
C LEU A 355 -12.54 -3.97 2.80
N SER A 356 -12.51 -3.37 1.61
CA SER A 356 -13.49 -2.38 1.13
C SER A 356 -14.94 -2.90 1.07
N LYS A 357 -15.15 -4.23 0.95
CA LYS A 357 -16.49 -4.85 0.78
C LYS A 357 -17.25 -4.96 2.12
N ASP A 358 -16.98 -5.99 2.90
CA ASP A 358 -17.74 -6.30 4.12
C ASP A 358 -16.89 -6.25 5.40
N GLY A 359 -15.59 -6.49 5.32
CA GLY A 359 -14.67 -6.47 6.45
C GLY A 359 -14.62 -7.77 7.27
N HIS A 360 -15.36 -8.81 6.88
CA HIS A 360 -15.44 -10.07 7.61
C HIS A 360 -14.08 -10.78 7.79
N TYR A 361 -13.17 -10.58 6.85
CA TYR A 361 -11.80 -11.09 6.92
C TYR A 361 -10.89 -10.29 7.85
N PHE A 362 -11.38 -9.22 8.47
CA PHE A 362 -10.57 -8.26 9.23
C PHE A 362 -11.32 -7.77 10.45
N ILE A 363 -11.76 -8.71 11.30
CA ILE A 363 -12.47 -8.42 12.54
C ILE A 363 -11.47 -7.87 13.55
N HIS A 364 -11.81 -6.76 14.21
CA HIS A 364 -10.98 -6.18 15.26
C HIS A 364 -10.85 -7.15 16.43
N PRO A 365 -9.64 -7.38 17.00
CA PRO A 365 -9.44 -8.41 18.01
C PRO A 365 -10.04 -8.09 19.39
N ASP A 366 -10.48 -6.88 19.64
CA ASP A 366 -11.08 -6.48 20.92
C ASP A 366 -12.56 -6.91 20.97
N ILE A 367 -12.88 -7.79 21.90
CA ILE A 367 -14.20 -8.35 22.09
C ILE A 367 -15.26 -7.28 22.40
N GLU A 368 -14.87 -6.18 23.04
CA GLU A 368 -15.79 -5.10 23.40
C GLU A 368 -16.21 -4.25 22.20
N GLN A 369 -15.48 -4.35 21.07
CA GLN A 369 -15.73 -3.50 19.90
C GLN A 369 -16.58 -4.16 18.81
N HIS A 370 -16.61 -5.48 18.69
CA HIS A 370 -17.45 -6.29 17.78
C HIS A 370 -17.58 -5.71 16.36
N ARG A 371 -16.49 -5.33 15.74
CA ARG A 371 -16.46 -4.63 14.43
C ARG A 371 -15.32 -5.09 13.55
N SER A 372 -15.37 -4.76 12.27
CA SER A 372 -14.18 -4.82 11.43
C SER A 372 -13.23 -3.63 11.72
N ILE A 373 -11.96 -3.78 11.33
CA ILE A 373 -10.96 -2.70 11.49
C ILE A 373 -11.31 -1.49 10.63
N THR A 374 -10.84 -0.33 11.06
CA THR A 374 -10.97 0.96 10.36
C THR A 374 -9.88 1.14 9.30
N VAL A 375 -9.99 2.19 8.48
CA VAL A 375 -8.94 2.57 7.52
C VAL A 375 -7.64 2.88 8.26
N ARG A 376 -7.69 3.60 9.37
CA ARG A 376 -6.49 3.94 10.17
C ARG A 376 -5.79 2.70 10.73
N GLU A 377 -6.56 1.76 11.27
CA GLU A 377 -6.00 0.50 11.78
C GLU A 377 -5.36 -0.32 10.65
N ALA A 378 -6.04 -0.46 9.52
CA ALA A 378 -5.49 -1.11 8.34
C ALA A 378 -4.22 -0.42 7.81
N ALA A 379 -4.21 0.93 7.80
CA ALA A 379 -3.05 1.71 7.38
C ALA A 379 -1.84 1.50 8.31
N ARG A 380 -2.06 1.48 9.63
CA ARG A 380 -0.99 1.18 10.61
C ARG A 380 -0.42 -0.23 10.46
N ILE A 381 -1.28 -1.23 10.23
CA ILE A 381 -0.84 -2.61 9.94
C ILE A 381 0.00 -2.66 8.66
N GLN A 382 -0.32 -1.83 7.69
CA GLN A 382 0.47 -1.63 6.47
C GLN A 382 1.67 -0.70 6.67
N SER A 383 1.98 -0.31 7.91
CA SER A 383 3.08 0.61 8.29
C SER A 383 3.00 2.04 7.72
N PHE A 384 1.83 2.52 7.32
CA PHE A 384 1.65 3.93 6.99
C PHE A 384 1.68 4.78 8.26
N PRO A 385 2.33 5.96 8.23
CA PRO A 385 2.28 6.89 9.37
C PRO A 385 0.89 7.53 9.51
N ASP A 386 0.53 7.96 10.72
CA ASP A 386 -0.78 8.57 11.01
C ASP A 386 -1.02 9.89 10.26
N ASN A 387 0.05 10.60 9.92
CA ASN A 387 -0.01 11.78 9.06
C ASN A 387 -0.11 11.46 7.56
N TYR A 388 -0.43 10.22 7.21
CA TYR A 388 -0.75 9.85 5.83
C TYR A 388 -2.27 9.91 5.65
N TYR A 389 -2.73 10.93 4.93
CA TYR A 389 -4.15 11.13 4.64
C TYR A 389 -4.53 10.41 3.34
N PHE A 390 -5.54 9.55 3.40
CA PHE A 390 -6.09 8.88 2.23
C PHE A 390 -7.31 9.62 1.72
N GLU A 391 -7.29 10.02 0.47
CA GLU A 391 -8.39 10.75 -0.19
C GLU A 391 -9.50 9.82 -0.68
N GLY A 392 -10.70 10.38 -0.78
CA GLY A 392 -11.86 9.70 -1.29
C GLY A 392 -12.72 9.02 -0.22
N PRO A 393 -13.80 8.35 -0.63
CA PRO A 393 -14.69 7.66 0.29
C PRO A 393 -14.00 6.46 0.94
N ARG A 394 -14.49 6.03 2.12
CA ARG A 394 -13.93 4.93 2.90
C ARG A 394 -13.61 3.67 2.08
N THR A 395 -14.47 3.31 1.13
CA THR A 395 -14.23 2.15 0.25
C THR A 395 -12.99 2.34 -0.62
N ALA A 396 -12.78 3.54 -1.18
CA ALA A 396 -11.58 3.87 -1.96
C ALA A 396 -10.34 3.89 -1.06
N GLN A 397 -10.44 4.41 0.16
CA GLN A 397 -9.34 4.41 1.13
C GLN A 397 -8.89 2.98 1.49
N PHE A 398 -9.82 2.05 1.74
CA PHE A 398 -9.48 0.65 1.98
C PHE A 398 -8.80 -0.02 0.77
N VAL A 399 -9.26 0.28 -0.45
CA VAL A 399 -8.63 -0.23 -1.68
C VAL A 399 -7.20 0.27 -1.80
N GLN A 400 -6.96 1.54 -1.52
CA GLN A 400 -5.64 2.17 -1.52
C GLN A 400 -4.70 1.49 -0.52
N VAL A 401 -5.13 1.35 0.73
CA VAL A 401 -4.36 0.70 1.79
C VAL A 401 -4.06 -0.77 1.45
N GLY A 402 -5.08 -1.53 1.02
CA GLY A 402 -4.94 -2.96 0.75
C GLY A 402 -4.05 -3.30 -0.45
N ASN A 403 -3.95 -2.40 -1.44
CA ASN A 403 -3.08 -2.58 -2.61
C ASN A 403 -1.63 -2.12 -2.36
N ALA A 404 -1.38 -1.28 -1.37
CA ALA A 404 -0.07 -0.66 -1.16
C ALA A 404 1.03 -1.66 -0.80
N VAL A 405 2.26 -1.32 -1.16
CA VAL A 405 3.48 -1.86 -0.55
C VAL A 405 3.67 -1.16 0.80
N PRO A 406 3.94 -1.89 1.90
CA PRO A 406 4.18 -1.26 3.19
C PRO A 406 5.36 -0.28 3.15
N PRO A 407 5.21 0.98 3.59
CA PRO A 407 6.28 1.98 3.58
C PRO A 407 7.57 1.55 4.29
N MET A 408 7.49 0.81 5.40
CA MET A 408 8.69 0.30 6.09
C MET A 408 9.48 -0.69 5.22
N MET A 409 8.79 -1.64 4.57
CA MET A 409 9.43 -2.55 3.61
C MET A 409 10.01 -1.77 2.43
N ALA A 410 9.25 -0.83 1.89
CA ALA A 410 9.68 0.02 0.77
C ALA A 410 10.93 0.84 1.12
N LYS A 411 11.02 1.35 2.35
CA LYS A 411 12.18 2.11 2.83
C LYS A 411 13.44 1.26 2.85
N VAL A 412 13.38 0.04 3.39
CA VAL A 412 14.54 -0.86 3.41
C VAL A 412 14.99 -1.22 1.99
N ILE A 413 14.03 -1.47 1.07
CA ILE A 413 14.36 -1.70 -0.35
C ILE A 413 15.05 -0.46 -0.93
N ALA A 414 14.52 0.74 -0.70
CA ALA A 414 15.08 1.99 -1.20
C ALA A 414 16.50 2.25 -0.66
N ASP A 415 16.72 2.06 0.64
CA ASP A 415 18.05 2.20 1.27
C ASP A 415 19.06 1.25 0.62
N LYS A 416 18.69 0.00 0.39
CA LYS A 416 19.55 -1.00 -0.25
C LYS A 416 19.82 -0.74 -1.74
N ILE A 417 18.84 -0.22 -2.48
CA ILE A 417 19.04 0.26 -3.86
C ILE A 417 20.01 1.45 -3.87
N LYS A 418 19.88 2.37 -2.90
CA LYS A 418 20.81 3.50 -2.76
C LYS A 418 22.24 3.06 -2.53
N GLU A 419 22.46 2.09 -1.62
CA GLU A 419 23.79 1.49 -1.38
C GLU A 419 24.41 0.92 -2.68
N GLN A 420 23.61 0.30 -3.56
CA GLN A 420 24.09 -0.17 -4.86
C GLN A 420 24.48 0.99 -5.80
N LEU A 421 23.67 2.05 -5.83
CA LEU A 421 23.87 3.20 -6.72
C LEU A 421 25.06 4.09 -6.30
N GLU A 422 25.46 4.01 -5.05
CA GLU A 422 26.58 4.78 -4.47
C GLU A 422 27.93 4.02 -4.50
N LYS A 423 27.93 2.71 -4.92
CA LYS A 423 29.16 1.96 -5.24
C LYS A 423 29.84 2.54 -6.48
#